data_82b40ef5472a2b53de3311830b0c3f38
#
_entry.id   82b40ef5472a2b53de3311830b0c3f38
#
_cell.length_a   1.000
_cell.length_b   1.000
_cell.length_c   1.000
_cell.angle_alpha   90.00
_cell.angle_beta   90.00
_cell.angle_gamma   90.00
#
_symmetry.space_group_name_H-M   'P 1'
#
loop_
_entity.id
_entity.type
_entity.pdbx_description
1 polymer ?
#
loop_
_entity_poly.entity_id
_entity_poly.type
_entity_poly.pdbx_seq_one_letter_code
_entity_poly.pdbx_strand_id
1 'polypeptide(L)'
;MKSLMKLLGLAVVLSVTACSQQQEEKKEAKTNLAGVVESKVISSAIAYQQAGGKAEFMDGEVIKITDQNYAHAETAKNYRNWMAKGANEGISHLRILAPRGKKAPTVQMNHDCLYSVAITKVVAGKISFEIPQDVLVYTSVQVIDQYGHGQQYIVTKGKHTVDFDISDGTTHAFLIWRSGLEKGMNVAKANQDKLTTWGLVSGDFKVPNYDFEAVDAKTAELRSEVTGKAFYYTFPRNEKEVTDRHQWNLECALGWGGASPIANEANLYTNSKMYSGEKSYSTTFMNPESVYFSSITVYNAQRYLFEDEEVKNVNSNTWLVNSDNTVTISFNCGPDAKNNIDTKGQDYTFTVRYYGVTEQVIRANNKDAVPNRLNPMFMMTEVTQ
;
A
#
# COMPACT_ATOMS: atom_id res chain seq x y z
N MET A 1 29.07 -40.25 -58.35
CA MET A 1 29.71 -39.35 -57.40
C MET A 1 29.34 -37.88 -57.54
N LYS A 2 29.00 -37.34 -58.74
CA LYS A 2 28.64 -35.92 -58.90
C LYS A 2 27.20 -35.56 -58.48
N SER A 3 26.32 -36.51 -58.32
CA SER A 3 24.89 -36.27 -57.91
C SER A 3 24.70 -36.14 -56.38
N LEU A 4 25.60 -36.77 -55.58
CA LEU A 4 25.49 -36.73 -54.13
C LEU A 4 25.98 -35.43 -53.50
N MET A 5 26.92 -34.75 -54.15
CA MET A 5 27.44 -33.45 -53.64
C MET A 5 26.45 -32.29 -53.87
N LYS A 6 25.53 -32.35 -54.84
CA LYS A 6 24.54 -31.32 -55.06
C LYS A 6 23.38 -31.38 -54.03
N LEU A 7 23.08 -32.55 -53.46
CA LEU A 7 22.06 -32.67 -52.40
C LEU A 7 22.56 -32.17 -51.04
N LEU A 8 23.84 -32.37 -50.73
CA LEU A 8 24.43 -31.89 -49.47
C LEU A 8 24.54 -30.33 -49.46
N GLY A 9 24.81 -29.72 -50.58
CA GLY A 9 24.89 -28.26 -50.68
C GLY A 9 23.54 -27.58 -50.47
N LEU A 10 22.44 -28.19 -50.92
CA LEU A 10 21.08 -27.63 -50.75
C LEU A 10 20.56 -27.75 -49.32
N ALA A 11 20.90 -28.82 -48.60
CA ALA A 11 20.51 -29.04 -47.21
C ALA A 11 21.23 -28.07 -46.24
N VAL A 12 22.48 -27.71 -46.50
CA VAL A 12 23.27 -26.76 -45.69
C VAL A 12 22.77 -25.32 -45.89
N VAL A 13 22.36 -24.94 -47.10
CA VAL A 13 21.83 -23.60 -47.38
C VAL A 13 20.44 -23.43 -46.74
N LEU A 14 19.57 -24.46 -46.73
CA LEU A 14 18.27 -24.41 -46.12
C LEU A 14 18.36 -24.34 -44.57
N SER A 15 19.36 -25.00 -43.95
CA SER A 15 19.55 -24.95 -42.51
C SER A 15 20.12 -23.61 -42.02
N VAL A 16 20.96 -22.94 -42.82
CA VAL A 16 21.47 -21.61 -42.46
C VAL A 16 20.41 -20.51 -42.62
N THR A 17 19.52 -20.63 -43.65
CA THR A 17 18.44 -19.68 -43.84
C THR A 17 17.37 -19.81 -42.75
N ALA A 18 17.04 -21.06 -42.32
CA ALA A 18 16.12 -21.29 -41.23
C ALA A 18 16.65 -20.78 -39.87
N CYS A 19 17.97 -20.90 -39.64
CA CYS A 19 18.61 -20.41 -38.42
C CYS A 19 18.69 -18.86 -38.40
N SER A 20 18.89 -18.22 -39.55
CA SER A 20 18.89 -16.75 -39.63
C SER A 20 17.49 -16.16 -39.50
N GLN A 21 16.46 -16.80 -40.08
CA GLN A 21 15.08 -16.37 -39.88
C GLN A 21 14.62 -16.55 -38.43
N GLN A 22 14.98 -17.64 -37.74
CA GLN A 22 14.67 -17.79 -36.33
C GLN A 22 15.43 -16.79 -35.43
N GLN A 23 16.63 -16.36 -35.83
CA GLN A 23 17.33 -15.29 -35.11
C GLN A 23 16.79 -13.91 -35.41
N GLU A 24 16.32 -13.66 -36.62
CA GLU A 24 15.64 -12.40 -36.95
C GLU A 24 14.24 -12.32 -36.32
N GLU A 25 13.45 -13.40 -36.35
CA GLU A 25 12.19 -13.45 -35.62
C GLU A 25 12.36 -13.31 -34.10
N LYS A 26 13.41 -13.89 -33.50
CA LYS A 26 13.76 -13.66 -32.09
C LYS A 26 14.25 -12.23 -31.83
N LYS A 27 14.87 -11.59 -32.78
CA LYS A 27 15.35 -10.20 -32.69
C LYS A 27 14.19 -9.23 -32.90
N GLU A 28 13.27 -9.48 -33.83
CA GLU A 28 12.04 -8.70 -34.00
C GLU A 28 11.07 -8.90 -32.83
N ALA A 29 10.93 -10.12 -32.31
CA ALA A 29 10.18 -10.36 -31.08
C ALA A 29 10.77 -9.63 -29.87
N LYS A 30 12.10 -9.49 -29.79
CA LYS A 30 12.74 -8.66 -28.74
C LYS A 30 12.62 -7.16 -28.99
N THR A 31 12.50 -6.70 -30.22
CA THR A 31 12.35 -5.27 -30.55
C THR A 31 10.90 -4.79 -30.44
N ASN A 32 9.93 -5.70 -30.62
CA ASN A 32 8.51 -5.39 -30.38
C ASN A 32 8.10 -5.51 -28.90
N LEU A 33 9.01 -5.95 -28.03
CA LEU A 33 8.88 -5.95 -26.58
C LEU A 33 9.40 -4.67 -25.90
N ALA A 34 9.82 -3.66 -26.69
CA ALA A 34 10.19 -2.33 -26.19
C ALA A 34 8.97 -1.54 -25.70
N GLY A 35 8.31 -2.05 -24.68
CA GLY A 35 7.09 -1.55 -24.04
C GLY A 35 6.50 -2.56 -23.07
N VAL A 36 7.04 -3.76 -23.00
CA VAL A 36 6.67 -4.72 -21.95
C VAL A 36 7.34 -4.27 -20.66
N VAL A 37 6.53 -3.75 -19.81
CA VAL A 37 6.89 -3.35 -18.47
C VAL A 37 7.15 -4.61 -17.65
N GLU A 38 8.38 -4.85 -17.23
CA GLU A 38 8.74 -6.03 -16.44
C GLU A 38 8.41 -5.79 -14.96
N SER A 39 7.77 -6.80 -14.33
CA SER A 39 7.55 -6.76 -12.88
C SER A 39 8.87 -6.99 -12.14
N LYS A 40 9.15 -6.18 -11.14
CA LYS A 40 10.30 -6.33 -10.23
C LYS A 40 9.87 -7.00 -8.94
N VAL A 41 10.72 -7.87 -8.42
CA VAL A 41 10.44 -8.64 -7.20
C VAL A 41 11.42 -8.23 -6.09
N ILE A 42 10.89 -7.80 -4.97
CA ILE A 42 11.62 -7.43 -3.76
C ILE A 42 11.32 -8.47 -2.69
N SER A 43 12.24 -9.40 -2.48
CA SER A 43 12.04 -10.58 -1.63
C SER A 43 12.74 -10.53 -0.27
N SER A 44 13.50 -9.48 0.02
CA SER A 44 14.17 -9.31 1.31
C SER A 44 14.24 -7.84 1.72
N ALA A 45 14.41 -7.59 3.02
CA ALA A 45 14.59 -6.24 3.54
C ALA A 45 15.85 -5.56 2.96
N ILE A 46 16.90 -6.34 2.72
CA ILE A 46 18.13 -5.86 2.06
C ILE A 46 17.82 -5.47 0.61
N ALA A 47 17.14 -6.33 -0.14
CA ALA A 47 16.70 -6.03 -1.51
C ALA A 47 15.78 -4.80 -1.55
N TYR A 48 14.92 -4.64 -0.55
CA TYR A 48 14.06 -3.46 -0.41
C TYR A 48 14.87 -2.16 -0.26
N GLN A 49 15.91 -2.18 0.57
CA GLN A 49 16.80 -1.02 0.77
C GLN A 49 17.71 -0.76 -0.45
N GLN A 50 18.10 -1.82 -1.17
CA GLN A 50 18.99 -1.76 -2.33
C GLN A 50 18.24 -1.69 -3.66
N ALA A 51 16.92 -1.85 -3.66
CA ALA A 51 16.13 -1.78 -4.89
C ALA A 51 16.35 -0.42 -5.55
N GLY A 52 17.30 -0.39 -6.47
CA GLY A 52 17.80 0.81 -7.10
C GLY A 52 17.16 1.00 -8.46
N GLY A 53 16.21 1.89 -8.54
CA GLY A 53 15.94 2.71 -9.72
C GLY A 53 16.45 4.12 -9.42
N LYS A 54 16.53 4.95 -10.43
CA LYS A 54 16.94 6.34 -10.25
C LYS A 54 15.70 7.22 -10.41
N ALA A 55 15.28 7.85 -9.32
CA ALA A 55 14.28 8.92 -9.43
C ALA A 55 14.92 10.12 -10.13
N GLU A 56 14.25 10.62 -11.17
CA GLU A 56 14.62 11.87 -11.81
C GLU A 56 13.86 13.03 -11.16
N PHE A 57 14.52 14.15 -11.00
CA PHE A 57 13.95 15.36 -10.43
C PHE A 57 13.64 16.39 -11.51
N MET A 58 12.62 17.21 -11.25
CA MET A 58 12.38 18.41 -12.05
C MET A 58 13.55 19.38 -11.87
N ASP A 59 13.88 20.07 -12.95
CA ASP A 59 14.83 21.18 -12.89
C ASP A 59 14.20 22.37 -12.14
N GLY A 60 15.03 23.16 -11.45
CA GLY A 60 14.58 24.37 -10.77
C GLY A 60 15.06 24.48 -9.32
N GLU A 61 14.66 25.56 -8.68
CA GLU A 61 14.97 25.80 -7.28
C GLU A 61 14.27 24.80 -6.35
N VAL A 62 14.87 24.60 -5.16
CA VAL A 62 14.29 23.77 -4.13
C VAL A 62 12.99 24.39 -3.62
N ILE A 63 11.91 23.63 -3.67
CA ILE A 63 10.59 24.03 -3.20
C ILE A 63 10.54 23.89 -1.68
N LYS A 64 10.40 25.01 -0.99
CA LYS A 64 10.25 25.05 0.48
C LYS A 64 8.95 24.42 0.93
N ILE A 65 8.99 23.71 2.07
CA ILE A 65 7.82 23.07 2.66
C ILE A 65 7.01 24.08 3.48
N THR A 66 5.71 24.05 3.26
CA THR A 66 4.71 24.85 3.97
C THR A 66 3.52 23.97 4.33
N ASP A 67 2.62 24.44 5.18
CA ASP A 67 1.38 23.72 5.46
C ASP A 67 0.51 23.53 4.20
N GLN A 68 0.63 24.41 3.21
CA GLN A 68 -0.13 24.33 1.96
C GLN A 68 0.33 23.21 1.02
N ASN A 69 1.62 22.90 1.01
CA ASN A 69 2.19 21.93 0.07
C ASN A 69 2.72 20.64 0.70
N TYR A 70 2.63 20.48 2.03
CA TYR A 70 3.18 19.32 2.72
C TYR A 70 2.60 17.99 2.20
N ALA A 71 1.28 17.87 2.05
CA ALA A 71 0.65 16.63 1.57
C ALA A 71 1.11 16.26 0.14
N HIS A 72 1.29 17.26 -0.74
CA HIS A 72 1.85 17.07 -2.07
C HIS A 72 3.31 16.62 -2.01
N ALA A 73 4.11 17.22 -1.12
CA ALA A 73 5.52 16.88 -0.94
C ALA A 73 5.70 15.47 -0.34
N GLU A 74 4.87 15.05 0.61
CA GLU A 74 4.86 13.69 1.14
C GLU A 74 4.44 12.69 0.05
N THR A 75 3.50 13.05 -0.82
CA THR A 75 3.15 12.25 -2.01
C THR A 75 4.35 12.12 -2.96
N ALA A 76 5.00 13.22 -3.31
CA ALA A 76 6.18 13.21 -4.18
C ALA A 76 7.32 12.36 -3.60
N LYS A 77 7.51 12.38 -2.27
CA LYS A 77 8.47 11.53 -1.56
C LYS A 77 8.13 10.04 -1.73
N ASN A 78 6.86 9.66 -1.67
CA ASN A 78 6.44 8.30 -1.91
C ASN A 78 6.65 7.88 -3.37
N TYR A 79 6.33 8.73 -4.34
CA TYR A 79 6.66 8.50 -5.74
C TYR A 79 8.17 8.25 -5.91
N ARG A 80 9.01 9.15 -5.40
CA ARG A 80 10.49 9.02 -5.42
C ARG A 80 10.95 7.67 -4.88
N ASN A 81 10.45 7.30 -3.70
CA ASN A 81 10.87 6.09 -3.00
C ASN A 81 10.48 4.81 -3.76
N TRP A 82 9.35 4.80 -4.45
CA TRP A 82 8.91 3.66 -5.24
C TRP A 82 9.48 3.64 -6.67
N MET A 83 9.75 4.80 -7.26
CA MET A 83 10.54 4.88 -8.49
C MET A 83 11.93 4.28 -8.28
N ALA A 84 12.57 4.58 -7.14
CA ALA A 84 13.84 3.95 -6.76
C ALA A 84 13.77 2.42 -6.70
N LYS A 85 12.56 1.84 -6.59
CA LYS A 85 12.29 0.40 -6.60
C LYS A 85 11.78 -0.10 -7.97
N GLY A 86 11.75 0.77 -8.97
CA GLY A 86 11.35 0.47 -10.34
C GLY A 86 9.84 0.44 -10.58
N ALA A 87 9.05 1.05 -9.72
CA ALA A 87 7.60 1.10 -9.89
C ALA A 87 7.15 1.94 -11.09
N ASN A 88 8.00 2.80 -11.65
CA ASN A 88 7.75 3.55 -12.89
C ASN A 88 8.09 2.75 -14.16
N GLU A 89 8.72 1.60 -14.03
CA GLU A 89 9.08 0.72 -15.15
C GLU A 89 8.15 -0.49 -15.25
N GLY A 90 7.33 -0.73 -14.20
CA GLY A 90 6.43 -1.85 -14.10
C GLY A 90 5.75 -1.98 -12.76
N ILE A 91 5.37 -3.20 -12.40
CA ILE A 91 4.87 -3.49 -11.07
C ILE A 91 6.03 -3.94 -10.19
N SER A 92 6.29 -3.21 -9.11
CA SER A 92 7.22 -3.64 -8.07
C SER A 92 6.48 -4.44 -7.01
N HIS A 93 6.76 -5.74 -6.91
CA HIS A 93 6.16 -6.65 -5.94
C HIS A 93 6.99 -6.72 -4.66
N LEU A 94 6.44 -6.29 -3.54
CA LEU A 94 7.02 -6.51 -2.23
C LEU A 94 6.60 -7.90 -1.73
N ARG A 95 7.50 -8.88 -1.82
CA ARG A 95 7.28 -10.31 -1.48
C ARG A 95 7.53 -10.62 -0.01
N ILE A 96 7.70 -9.61 0.79
CA ILE A 96 7.89 -9.69 2.23
C ILE A 96 6.86 -8.81 2.93
N LEU A 97 6.57 -9.11 4.17
CA LEU A 97 5.86 -8.16 5.03
C LEU A 97 6.69 -6.89 5.20
N ALA A 98 6.01 -5.81 5.55
CA ALA A 98 6.69 -4.56 5.85
C ALA A 98 7.81 -4.81 6.88
N PRO A 99 9.02 -4.30 6.63
CA PRO A 99 10.12 -4.43 7.58
C PRO A 99 9.73 -3.86 8.95
N ARG A 100 10.24 -4.47 10.00
CA ARG A 100 10.00 -4.03 11.38
C ARG A 100 10.95 -2.90 11.77
N GLY A 101 10.56 -2.12 12.76
CA GLY A 101 11.33 -0.99 13.25
C GLY A 101 11.55 0.09 12.20
N LYS A 102 12.63 0.84 12.35
CA LYS A 102 13.01 1.95 11.46
C LYS A 102 13.40 1.52 10.03
N LYS A 103 13.47 0.22 9.77
CA LYS A 103 13.69 -0.32 8.41
C LYS A 103 12.44 -0.22 7.54
N ALA A 104 11.27 0.02 8.14
CA ALA A 104 10.03 0.24 7.40
C ALA A 104 10.11 1.56 6.59
N PRO A 105 9.51 1.60 5.39
CA PRO A 105 9.54 2.80 4.54
C PRO A 105 8.73 3.95 5.12
N THR A 106 7.75 3.64 5.96
CA THR A 106 6.92 4.59 6.69
C THR A 106 6.46 3.97 8.01
N VAL A 107 5.86 4.78 8.87
CA VAL A 107 5.23 4.30 10.11
C VAL A 107 3.88 3.62 9.81
N GLN A 108 3.37 2.91 10.80
CA GLN A 108 2.05 2.29 10.80
C GLN A 108 1.79 1.33 9.61
N MET A 109 2.83 0.69 9.11
CA MET A 109 2.69 -0.36 8.10
C MET A 109 1.84 -1.52 8.64
N ASN A 110 0.98 -2.09 7.80
CA ASN A 110 0.23 -3.28 8.19
C ASN A 110 1.00 -4.57 7.91
N HIS A 111 0.55 -5.66 8.52
CA HIS A 111 1.04 -7.01 8.30
C HIS A 111 -0.08 -7.95 7.78
N ASP A 112 -1.13 -7.40 7.18
CA ASP A 112 -2.28 -8.16 6.68
C ASP A 112 -2.25 -8.41 5.18
N CYS A 113 -1.37 -7.70 4.45
CA CYS A 113 -1.26 -7.77 3.01
C CYS A 113 0.19 -7.68 2.54
N LEU A 114 0.47 -8.28 1.38
CA LEU A 114 1.62 -7.93 0.56
C LEU A 114 1.25 -6.78 -0.39
N TYR A 115 2.21 -5.93 -0.66
CA TYR A 115 2.04 -4.78 -1.54
C TYR A 115 2.68 -4.97 -2.90
N SER A 116 2.02 -4.47 -3.92
CA SER A 116 2.58 -4.30 -5.25
C SER A 116 2.27 -2.87 -5.71
N VAL A 117 3.23 -2.21 -6.30
CA VAL A 117 3.12 -0.79 -6.66
C VAL A 117 3.53 -0.56 -8.10
N ALA A 118 2.77 0.26 -8.80
CA ALA A 118 3.18 0.83 -10.08
C ALA A 118 2.91 2.33 -10.11
N ILE A 119 3.75 3.04 -10.86
CA ILE A 119 3.53 4.43 -11.24
C ILE A 119 3.32 4.42 -12.76
N THR A 120 2.17 4.88 -13.20
CA THR A 120 1.76 4.83 -14.61
C THR A 120 1.43 6.22 -15.12
N LYS A 121 1.69 6.44 -16.40
CA LYS A 121 1.32 7.68 -17.10
C LYS A 121 -0.19 7.77 -17.29
N VAL A 122 -0.75 8.94 -17.07
CA VAL A 122 -2.13 9.27 -17.45
C VAL A 122 -2.14 9.66 -18.92
N VAL A 123 -2.80 8.88 -19.77
CA VAL A 123 -2.86 9.09 -21.22
C VAL A 123 -4.25 9.55 -21.61
N ALA A 124 -4.35 10.72 -22.20
CA ALA A 124 -5.64 11.33 -22.56
C ALA A 124 -6.65 11.38 -21.39
N GLY A 125 -6.17 11.69 -20.19
CA GLY A 125 -6.97 11.77 -18.99
C GLY A 125 -7.40 10.42 -18.41
N LYS A 126 -6.74 9.32 -18.79
CA LYS A 126 -7.13 7.96 -18.35
C LYS A 126 -5.91 7.13 -17.97
N ILE A 127 -6.15 6.19 -17.06
CA ILE A 127 -5.29 5.03 -16.87
C ILE A 127 -6.13 3.76 -17.02
N SER A 128 -5.47 2.65 -17.35
CA SER A 128 -6.10 1.33 -17.35
C SER A 128 -5.24 0.33 -16.59
N PHE A 129 -5.87 -0.63 -15.92
CA PHE A 129 -5.21 -1.73 -15.22
C PHE A 129 -6.18 -2.92 -15.08
N GLU A 130 -5.68 -4.03 -14.56
CA GLU A 130 -6.48 -5.24 -14.38
C GLU A 130 -6.33 -5.79 -12.95
N ILE A 131 -7.46 -6.24 -12.37
CA ILE A 131 -7.48 -7.22 -11.28
C ILE A 131 -7.87 -8.56 -11.92
N PRO A 132 -6.96 -9.53 -12.05
CA PRO A 132 -7.23 -10.77 -12.76
C PRO A 132 -8.42 -11.54 -12.18
N GLN A 133 -9.15 -12.26 -13.03
CA GLN A 133 -10.33 -13.04 -12.62
C GLN A 133 -9.99 -14.16 -11.65
N ASP A 134 -8.79 -14.70 -11.74
CA ASP A 134 -8.30 -15.85 -11.00
C ASP A 134 -7.47 -15.49 -9.75
N VAL A 135 -7.60 -14.25 -9.23
CA VAL A 135 -6.97 -13.88 -7.96
C VAL A 135 -7.40 -14.79 -6.82
N LEU A 136 -6.47 -15.12 -5.94
CA LEU A 136 -6.59 -16.19 -4.95
C LEU A 136 -7.03 -15.70 -3.56
N VAL A 137 -6.75 -14.44 -3.26
CA VAL A 137 -6.98 -13.79 -1.95
C VAL A 137 -7.61 -12.43 -2.15
N TYR A 138 -7.99 -11.77 -1.06
CA TYR A 138 -8.37 -10.36 -1.11
C TYR A 138 -7.38 -9.58 -1.97
N THR A 139 -7.89 -8.94 -3.00
CA THR A 139 -7.09 -8.14 -3.92
C THR A 139 -7.77 -6.81 -4.15
N SER A 140 -7.06 -5.72 -3.90
CA SER A 140 -7.56 -4.37 -4.14
C SER A 140 -6.54 -3.53 -4.88
N VAL A 141 -7.02 -2.50 -5.57
CA VAL A 141 -6.18 -1.46 -6.16
C VAL A 141 -6.65 -0.11 -5.65
N GLN A 142 -5.74 0.63 -5.07
CA GLN A 142 -5.95 2.04 -4.75
C GLN A 142 -5.22 2.89 -5.78
N VAL A 143 -5.90 3.87 -6.34
CA VAL A 143 -5.39 4.78 -7.36
C VAL A 143 -5.28 6.18 -6.76
N ILE A 144 -4.09 6.77 -6.83
CA ILE A 144 -3.76 8.07 -6.24
C ILE A 144 -3.05 8.89 -7.33
N ASP A 145 -3.40 10.16 -7.49
CA ASP A 145 -2.69 11.04 -8.43
C ASP A 145 -1.36 11.54 -7.86
N GLN A 146 -0.63 12.28 -8.65
CA GLN A 146 0.68 12.83 -8.28
C GLN A 146 0.64 13.92 -7.22
N TYR A 147 -0.54 14.44 -6.89
CA TYR A 147 -0.76 15.45 -5.85
C TYR A 147 -1.25 14.86 -4.53
N GLY A 148 -1.56 13.56 -4.50
CA GLY A 148 -2.05 12.87 -3.31
C GLY A 148 -3.57 12.85 -3.22
N HIS A 149 -4.28 13.02 -4.34
CA HIS A 149 -5.72 12.85 -4.37
C HIS A 149 -6.09 11.40 -4.70
N GLY A 150 -7.03 10.83 -3.94
CA GLY A 150 -7.52 9.48 -4.15
C GLY A 150 -8.58 9.44 -5.25
N GLN A 151 -8.27 8.79 -6.35
CA GLN A 151 -9.18 8.71 -7.49
C GLN A 151 -10.15 7.55 -7.37
N GLN A 152 -9.65 6.37 -7.04
CA GLN A 152 -10.45 5.15 -6.93
C GLN A 152 -9.86 4.17 -5.91
N TYR A 153 -10.74 3.32 -5.38
CA TYR A 153 -10.37 2.13 -4.64
C TYR A 153 -11.21 0.95 -5.17
N ILE A 154 -10.58 0.00 -5.83
CA ILE A 154 -11.25 -1.03 -6.62
C ILE A 154 -10.91 -2.40 -6.06
N VAL A 155 -11.93 -3.25 -5.90
CA VAL A 155 -11.82 -4.65 -5.45
C VAL A 155 -12.45 -5.62 -6.43
N THR A 156 -13.23 -5.11 -7.40
CA THR A 156 -13.89 -5.93 -8.42
C THR A 156 -12.88 -6.45 -9.43
N LYS A 157 -13.01 -7.73 -9.78
CA LYS A 157 -12.15 -8.38 -10.76
C LYS A 157 -12.46 -7.88 -12.18
N GLY A 158 -11.45 -7.86 -13.02
CA GLY A 158 -11.56 -7.48 -14.43
C GLY A 158 -10.66 -6.30 -14.80
N LYS A 159 -10.92 -5.80 -16.00
CA LYS A 159 -10.23 -4.64 -16.58
C LYS A 159 -10.95 -3.36 -16.16
N HIS A 160 -10.18 -2.39 -15.73
CA HIS A 160 -10.66 -1.11 -15.22
C HIS A 160 -10.03 0.05 -15.99
N THR A 161 -10.80 1.11 -16.13
CA THR A 161 -10.32 2.41 -16.61
C THR A 161 -10.76 3.47 -15.63
N VAL A 162 -9.83 4.33 -15.23
CA VAL A 162 -10.07 5.45 -14.30
C VAL A 162 -9.82 6.75 -15.05
N ASP A 163 -10.79 7.64 -14.98
CA ASP A 163 -10.73 8.98 -15.56
C ASP A 163 -10.10 9.95 -14.56
N PHE A 164 -9.30 10.88 -15.06
CA PHE A 164 -8.66 11.95 -14.30
C PHE A 164 -9.04 13.31 -14.86
N ASP A 165 -9.28 14.25 -13.97
CA ASP A 165 -9.27 15.68 -14.34
C ASP A 165 -7.82 16.11 -14.53
N ILE A 166 -7.42 16.29 -15.79
CA ILE A 166 -6.06 16.72 -16.12
C ILE A 166 -5.92 18.25 -16.20
N SER A 167 -6.95 19.01 -15.88
CA SER A 167 -6.91 20.48 -15.90
C SER A 167 -5.99 21.06 -14.82
N ASP A 168 -5.68 20.29 -13.79
CA ASP A 168 -4.72 20.60 -12.73
C ASP A 168 -3.26 20.25 -13.07
N GLY A 169 -3.03 19.68 -14.26
CA GLY A 169 -1.70 19.21 -14.69
C GLY A 169 -1.37 17.77 -14.30
N THR A 170 -2.35 16.98 -13.90
CA THR A 170 -2.14 15.54 -13.59
C THR A 170 -1.65 14.77 -14.80
N THR A 171 -0.50 14.13 -14.67
CA THR A 171 0.18 13.36 -15.73
C THR A 171 0.46 11.91 -15.32
N HIS A 172 0.46 11.61 -14.03
CA HIS A 172 0.81 10.29 -13.51
C HIS A 172 -0.10 9.87 -12.35
N ALA A 173 -0.26 8.56 -12.22
CA ALA A 173 -0.98 7.94 -11.14
C ALA A 173 -0.12 6.87 -10.45
N PHE A 174 -0.33 6.73 -9.15
CA PHE A 174 0.28 5.73 -8.28
C PHE A 174 -0.78 4.67 -7.97
N LEU A 175 -0.49 3.42 -8.28
CA LEU A 175 -1.37 2.29 -8.03
C LEU A 175 -0.79 1.42 -6.94
N ILE A 176 -1.61 1.12 -5.92
CA ILE A 176 -1.23 0.22 -4.82
C ILE A 176 -2.14 -1.00 -4.88
N TRP A 177 -1.60 -2.15 -5.30
CA TRP A 177 -2.27 -3.44 -5.12
C TRP A 177 -2.00 -3.97 -3.72
N ARG A 178 -3.02 -4.57 -3.12
CA ARG A 178 -2.91 -5.35 -1.90
C ARG A 178 -3.28 -6.79 -2.19
N SER A 179 -2.46 -7.72 -1.74
CA SER A 179 -2.74 -9.16 -1.76
C SER A 179 -2.83 -9.63 -0.31
N GLY A 180 -4.04 -10.00 0.13
CA GLY A 180 -4.33 -10.36 1.51
C GLY A 180 -3.64 -11.65 1.95
N LEU A 181 -3.46 -11.79 3.25
CA LEU A 181 -2.78 -12.93 3.88
C LEU A 181 -3.74 -13.96 4.49
N GLU A 182 -5.04 -13.85 4.25
CA GLU A 182 -6.06 -14.73 4.82
C GLU A 182 -5.89 -16.22 4.47
N LYS A 183 -5.13 -16.51 3.39
CA LYS A 183 -4.73 -17.88 3.01
C LYS A 183 -3.22 -18.13 3.16
N GLY A 184 -2.55 -17.24 3.86
CA GLY A 184 -1.13 -17.33 4.14
C GLY A 184 -0.20 -16.73 3.08
N MET A 185 1.05 -16.57 3.48
CA MET A 185 2.09 -15.85 2.73
C MET A 185 2.34 -16.41 1.32
N ASN A 186 2.40 -17.73 1.17
CA ASN A 186 2.69 -18.35 -0.12
C ASN A 186 1.56 -18.12 -1.12
N VAL A 187 0.30 -18.13 -0.65
CA VAL A 187 -0.86 -17.86 -1.51
C VAL A 187 -0.90 -16.38 -1.89
N ALA A 188 -0.58 -15.48 -0.98
CA ALA A 188 -0.47 -14.05 -1.27
C ALA A 188 0.63 -13.75 -2.31
N LYS A 189 1.79 -14.43 -2.22
CA LYS A 189 2.84 -14.33 -3.24
C LYS A 189 2.38 -14.86 -4.60
N ALA A 190 1.73 -16.03 -4.63
CA ALA A 190 1.17 -16.58 -5.85
C ALA A 190 0.07 -15.68 -6.43
N ASN A 191 -0.66 -14.94 -5.59
CA ASN A 191 -1.60 -13.92 -6.03
C ASN A 191 -0.91 -12.73 -6.71
N GLN A 192 0.22 -12.28 -6.17
CA GLN A 192 1.02 -11.22 -6.82
C GLN A 192 1.54 -11.67 -8.19
N ASP A 193 1.87 -12.96 -8.38
CA ASP A 193 2.30 -13.52 -9.68
C ASP A 193 1.21 -13.44 -10.77
N LYS A 194 -0.05 -13.29 -10.37
CA LYS A 194 -1.18 -13.14 -11.29
C LYS A 194 -1.41 -11.70 -11.74
N LEU A 195 -0.88 -10.72 -10.99
CA LEU A 195 -1.04 -9.31 -11.36
C LEU A 195 -0.35 -9.03 -12.68
N THR A 196 -1.04 -8.35 -13.57
CA THR A 196 -0.57 -8.06 -14.91
C THR A 196 -0.24 -6.57 -15.08
N THR A 197 0.64 -6.27 -16.01
CA THR A 197 0.95 -4.89 -16.42
C THR A 197 0.00 -4.38 -17.51
N TRP A 198 -1.10 -5.11 -17.78
CA TRP A 198 -2.05 -4.70 -18.79
C TRP A 198 -2.59 -3.29 -18.54
N GLY A 199 -2.54 -2.46 -19.57
CA GLY A 199 -3.01 -1.08 -19.55
C GLY A 199 -2.05 -0.08 -18.88
N LEU A 200 -1.01 -0.54 -18.19
CA LEU A 200 -0.02 0.34 -17.61
C LEU A 200 0.90 0.91 -18.69
N VAL A 201 1.22 2.18 -18.56
CA VAL A 201 2.17 2.88 -19.43
C VAL A 201 3.32 3.34 -18.55
N SER A 202 4.54 2.89 -18.83
CA SER A 202 5.71 3.29 -18.05
C SER A 202 5.87 4.81 -18.05
N GLY A 203 6.18 5.35 -16.88
CA GLY A 203 6.21 6.78 -16.65
C GLY A 203 7.59 7.38 -16.72
N ASP A 204 7.64 8.58 -17.26
CA ASP A 204 8.77 9.50 -17.22
C ASP A 204 8.54 10.59 -16.13
N PHE A 205 7.89 10.20 -15.02
CA PHE A 205 7.59 11.12 -13.93
C PHE A 205 8.89 11.72 -13.38
N LYS A 206 8.92 13.04 -13.32
CA LYS A 206 9.98 13.77 -12.63
C LYS A 206 9.46 14.24 -11.29
N VAL A 207 10.20 13.90 -10.25
CA VAL A 207 9.85 14.28 -8.87
C VAL A 207 10.02 15.77 -8.70
N PRO A 208 9.01 16.52 -8.23
CA PRO A 208 9.19 17.92 -7.88
C PRO A 208 10.32 18.10 -6.86
N ASN A 209 11.14 19.14 -7.05
CA ASN A 209 12.36 19.35 -6.27
C ASN A 209 12.05 19.95 -4.88
N TYR A 210 11.26 19.23 -4.07
CA TYR A 210 10.96 19.61 -2.69
C TYR A 210 12.17 19.44 -1.75
N ASP A 211 12.22 20.27 -0.72
CA ASP A 211 13.12 20.07 0.43
C ASP A 211 12.66 18.85 1.25
N PHE A 212 13.17 17.67 0.91
CA PHE A 212 12.75 16.41 1.56
C PHE A 212 13.26 16.29 3.01
N GLU A 213 14.29 17.02 3.41
CA GLU A 213 14.68 17.08 4.83
C GLU A 213 13.62 17.86 5.62
N ALA A 214 13.15 18.97 5.07
CA ALA A 214 12.03 19.71 5.64
C ALA A 214 10.72 18.93 5.66
N VAL A 215 10.46 18.07 4.64
CA VAL A 215 9.30 17.12 4.66
C VAL A 215 9.42 16.19 5.86
N ASP A 216 10.60 15.60 6.10
CA ASP A 216 10.80 14.66 7.20
C ASP A 216 10.65 15.34 8.56
N ALA A 217 11.17 16.57 8.71
CA ALA A 217 11.00 17.38 9.92
C ALA A 217 9.52 17.71 10.18
N LYS A 218 8.80 18.18 9.16
CA LYS A 218 7.36 18.46 9.26
C LYS A 218 6.53 17.22 9.54
N THR A 219 6.90 16.07 8.98
CA THR A 219 6.29 14.78 9.29
C THR A 219 6.42 14.43 10.77
N ALA A 220 7.61 14.64 11.35
CA ALA A 220 7.84 14.39 12.79
C ALA A 220 7.02 15.33 13.68
N GLU A 221 6.93 16.61 13.33
CA GLU A 221 6.09 17.61 14.00
C GLU A 221 4.62 17.15 14.02
N LEU A 222 4.04 16.90 12.84
CA LEU A 222 2.63 16.49 12.71
C LEU A 222 2.33 15.18 13.45
N ARG A 223 3.24 14.20 13.43
CA ARG A 223 3.09 12.96 14.18
C ARG A 223 3.00 13.16 15.68
N SER A 224 3.63 14.20 16.24
CA SER A 224 3.56 14.49 17.65
C SER A 224 2.17 14.98 18.11
N GLU A 225 1.40 15.52 17.19
CA GLU A 225 0.06 16.05 17.49
C GLU A 225 -1.03 14.97 17.54
N VAL A 226 -0.75 13.77 17.00
CA VAL A 226 -1.81 12.78 16.80
C VAL A 226 -2.09 11.96 18.04
N THR A 227 -3.32 11.99 18.47
CA THR A 227 -3.87 11.15 19.52
C THR A 227 -5.23 10.60 19.12
N GLY A 228 -5.30 9.28 18.84
CA GLY A 228 -6.55 8.53 18.76
C GLY A 228 -7.59 9.03 17.78
N LYS A 229 -7.21 9.41 16.58
CA LYS A 229 -8.10 9.91 15.55
C LYS A 229 -8.42 8.84 14.49
N ALA A 230 -9.64 8.86 13.95
CA ALA A 230 -9.99 8.07 12.78
C ALA A 230 -9.35 8.67 11.52
N PHE A 231 -8.95 7.82 10.57
CA PHE A 231 -8.39 8.23 9.30
C PHE A 231 -9.31 7.85 8.16
N TYR A 232 -9.81 8.81 7.46
CA TYR A 232 -10.54 8.61 6.22
C TYR A 232 -10.39 9.78 5.25
N TYR A 233 -9.47 10.70 5.56
CA TYR A 233 -9.22 11.90 4.79
C TYR A 233 -7.81 11.96 4.19
N THR A 234 -7.05 10.85 4.25
CA THR A 234 -5.66 10.79 3.76
C THR A 234 -5.57 11.11 2.26
N PHE A 235 -6.61 10.79 1.51
CA PHE A 235 -6.69 11.03 0.08
C PHE A 235 -8.03 11.67 -0.29
N PRO A 236 -8.18 12.99 -0.16
CA PRO A 236 -9.32 13.70 -0.74
C PRO A 236 -9.34 13.49 -2.26
N ARG A 237 -10.49 13.55 -2.90
CA ARG A 237 -10.59 13.27 -4.34
C ARG A 237 -9.95 14.32 -5.22
N ASN A 238 -9.91 15.55 -4.75
CA ASN A 238 -9.32 16.69 -5.43
C ASN A 238 -9.09 17.83 -4.44
N GLU A 239 -8.37 18.85 -4.86
CA GLU A 239 -8.03 20.01 -4.04
C GLU A 239 -9.28 20.78 -3.51
N LYS A 240 -10.40 20.76 -4.23
CA LYS A 240 -11.63 21.45 -3.82
C LYS A 240 -12.35 20.77 -2.63
N GLU A 241 -12.09 19.48 -2.43
CA GLU A 241 -12.59 18.72 -1.28
C GLU A 241 -11.75 18.92 -0.03
N VAL A 242 -10.60 19.57 -0.12
CA VAL A 242 -9.72 19.83 1.04
C VAL A 242 -10.31 20.96 1.86
N THR A 243 -11.22 20.62 2.77
CA THR A 243 -11.86 21.58 3.69
C THR A 243 -11.04 21.81 4.96
N ASP A 244 -10.17 20.87 5.33
CA ASP A 244 -9.26 20.95 6.46
C ASP A 244 -7.86 20.52 6.04
N ARG A 245 -7.03 21.49 5.69
CA ARG A 245 -5.64 21.27 5.25
C ARG A 245 -4.79 20.64 6.35
N HIS A 246 -4.97 21.09 7.59
CA HIS A 246 -4.19 20.56 8.71
C HIS A 246 -4.54 19.10 8.96
N GLN A 247 -5.80 18.72 8.92
CA GLN A 247 -6.22 17.32 9.04
C GLN A 247 -5.64 16.46 7.91
N TRP A 248 -5.66 16.94 6.68
CA TRP A 248 -5.04 16.22 5.57
C TRP A 248 -3.54 16.00 5.78
N ASN A 249 -2.83 17.03 6.21
CA ASN A 249 -1.41 16.94 6.54
C ASN A 249 -1.14 15.93 7.66
N LEU A 250 -1.93 15.96 8.74
CA LEU A 250 -1.83 14.99 9.84
C LEU A 250 -2.00 13.55 9.34
N GLU A 251 -3.01 13.30 8.52
CA GLU A 251 -3.27 11.96 7.99
C GLU A 251 -2.17 11.50 7.02
N CYS A 252 -1.67 12.38 6.16
CA CYS A 252 -0.53 12.08 5.29
C CYS A 252 0.73 11.74 6.12
N ALA A 253 0.99 12.49 7.18
CA ALA A 253 2.13 12.25 8.08
C ALA A 253 2.06 10.89 8.78
N LEU A 254 0.86 10.40 9.08
CA LEU A 254 0.64 9.16 9.83
C LEU A 254 0.55 7.91 8.98
N GLY A 255 0.27 8.04 7.73
CA GLY A 255 0.15 6.85 6.90
C GLY A 255 -0.29 7.16 5.47
N TRP A 256 0.58 7.73 4.70
CA TRP A 256 0.38 7.81 3.26
C TRP A 256 0.15 6.39 2.69
N GLY A 257 -0.92 6.17 1.97
CA GLY A 257 -1.42 4.83 1.59
C GLY A 257 -2.59 4.35 2.45
N GLY A 258 -3.09 5.18 3.35
CA GLY A 258 -4.15 4.90 4.30
C GLY A 258 -5.57 4.96 3.73
N ALA A 259 -6.49 5.51 4.53
CA ALA A 259 -7.92 5.53 4.25
C ALA A 259 -8.31 6.38 3.03
N SER A 260 -9.40 5.99 2.41
CA SER A 260 -10.03 6.72 1.32
C SER A 260 -11.46 7.11 1.70
N PRO A 261 -11.98 8.26 1.28
CA PRO A 261 -13.37 8.66 1.53
C PRO A 261 -14.39 7.85 0.71
N ILE A 262 -13.96 6.93 -0.14
CA ILE A 262 -14.85 6.10 -0.96
C ILE A 262 -15.45 5.02 -0.07
N ALA A 263 -16.73 5.18 0.28
CA ALA A 263 -17.47 4.27 1.15
C ALA A 263 -17.60 2.86 0.56
N ASN A 264 -17.76 1.86 1.43
CA ASN A 264 -18.04 0.45 1.16
C ASN A 264 -16.91 -0.37 0.50
N GLU A 265 -16.00 0.25 -0.23
CA GLU A 265 -14.88 -0.42 -0.89
C GLU A 265 -13.54 0.03 -0.30
N ALA A 266 -13.56 1.09 0.47
CA ALA A 266 -12.41 1.72 1.06
C ALA A 266 -12.00 1.09 2.39
N ASN A 267 -10.80 1.44 2.81
CA ASN A 267 -10.30 1.13 4.14
C ASN A 267 -10.60 2.28 5.10
N LEU A 268 -11.04 1.95 6.29
CA LEU A 268 -11.13 2.90 7.40
C LEU A 268 -10.13 2.53 8.48
N TYR A 269 -9.39 3.52 8.98
CA TYR A 269 -8.37 3.32 10.01
C TYR A 269 -8.64 4.21 11.21
N THR A 270 -8.45 3.66 12.40
CA THR A 270 -8.52 4.39 13.66
C THR A 270 -7.26 4.14 14.46
N ASN A 271 -6.63 5.20 14.94
CA ASN A 271 -5.42 5.10 15.75
C ASN A 271 -5.72 5.31 17.23
N SER A 272 -5.01 4.58 18.07
CA SER A 272 -5.07 4.76 19.51
C SER A 272 -4.15 5.90 19.99
N LYS A 273 -4.39 6.37 21.20
CA LYS A 273 -3.39 7.04 22.00
C LYS A 273 -2.25 6.08 22.39
N MET A 274 -1.21 6.61 23.04
CA MET A 274 -0.18 5.78 23.68
C MET A 274 -0.72 5.08 24.92
N TYR A 275 -0.37 3.81 25.08
CA TYR A 275 -0.65 2.99 26.26
C TYR A 275 0.67 2.49 26.88
N SER A 276 0.68 2.34 28.18
CA SER A 276 1.83 1.76 28.88
C SER A 276 1.92 0.27 28.65
N GLY A 277 3.11 -0.22 28.32
CA GLY A 277 3.37 -1.66 28.20
C GLY A 277 3.44 -2.39 29.53
N GLU A 278 3.63 -1.67 30.64
CA GLU A 278 3.66 -2.25 31.99
C GLU A 278 2.26 -2.56 32.55
N LYS A 279 1.22 -2.07 31.88
CA LYS A 279 -0.18 -2.25 32.30
C LYS A 279 -0.92 -3.19 31.37
N SER A 280 -1.91 -3.87 31.95
CA SER A 280 -2.83 -4.73 31.21
C SER A 280 -4.08 -3.94 30.83
N TYR A 281 -4.54 -4.13 29.59
CA TYR A 281 -5.76 -3.50 29.08
C TYR A 281 -6.62 -4.50 28.33
N SER A 282 -7.92 -4.25 28.33
CA SER A 282 -8.83 -4.96 27.44
C SER A 282 -9.88 -4.04 26.84
N THR A 283 -10.44 -4.46 25.73
CA THR A 283 -11.62 -3.85 25.13
C THR A 283 -12.50 -4.93 24.54
N THR A 284 -13.81 -4.75 24.67
CA THR A 284 -14.80 -5.65 24.06
C THR A 284 -15.74 -4.82 23.19
N PHE A 285 -15.93 -5.25 21.96
CA PHE A 285 -16.74 -4.56 20.97
C PHE A 285 -17.52 -5.54 20.11
N MET A 286 -18.57 -5.08 19.46
CA MET A 286 -19.30 -5.89 18.47
C MET A 286 -18.35 -6.31 17.35
N ASN A 287 -18.40 -7.58 16.98
CA ASN A 287 -17.59 -8.10 15.87
C ASN A 287 -17.87 -7.27 14.59
N PRO A 288 -16.85 -6.60 14.03
CA PRO A 288 -17.07 -5.72 12.88
C PRO A 288 -17.52 -6.51 11.64
N GLU A 289 -18.54 -6.02 10.99
CA GLU A 289 -19.02 -6.55 9.71
C GLU A 289 -18.29 -5.92 8.53
N SER A 290 -16.95 -6.00 8.53
CA SER A 290 -16.16 -5.60 7.36
C SER A 290 -16.34 -6.63 6.24
N VAL A 291 -16.45 -6.14 4.99
CA VAL A 291 -16.70 -7.01 3.82
C VAL A 291 -15.59 -8.06 3.65
N TYR A 292 -14.35 -7.69 3.95
CA TYR A 292 -13.21 -8.60 3.79
C TYR A 292 -12.64 -9.04 5.13
N PHE A 293 -12.06 -8.14 5.89
CA PHE A 293 -11.52 -8.42 7.22
C PHE A 293 -11.26 -7.12 8.00
N SER A 294 -11.04 -7.29 9.30
CA SER A 294 -10.57 -6.22 10.19
C SER A 294 -9.30 -6.65 10.90
N SER A 295 -8.44 -5.71 11.26
CA SER A 295 -7.21 -6.02 11.96
C SER A 295 -6.87 -4.99 13.05
N ILE A 296 -6.10 -5.44 14.04
CA ILE A 296 -5.47 -4.59 15.04
C ILE A 296 -3.98 -4.85 14.98
N THR A 297 -3.24 -3.82 14.58
CA THR A 297 -1.78 -3.85 14.49
C THR A 297 -1.19 -2.95 15.54
N VAL A 298 -0.26 -3.46 16.33
CA VAL A 298 0.44 -2.70 17.38
C VAL A 298 1.77 -2.15 16.89
N TYR A 299 2.14 -1.01 17.46
CA TYR A 299 3.36 -0.28 17.12
C TYR A 299 4.03 0.22 18.39
N ASN A 300 5.34 0.33 18.36
CA ASN A 300 6.12 0.94 19.43
C ASN A 300 5.84 2.46 19.56
N ALA A 301 6.47 3.11 20.52
CA ALA A 301 6.30 4.53 20.79
C ALA A 301 6.59 5.44 19.58
N GLN A 302 7.44 5.02 18.65
CA GLN A 302 7.76 5.75 17.43
C GLN A 302 6.83 5.36 16.23
N ARG A 303 5.78 4.58 16.49
CA ARG A 303 4.78 4.10 15.53
C ARG A 303 5.31 3.15 14.45
N TYR A 304 6.45 2.50 14.69
CA TYR A 304 6.93 1.39 13.89
C TYR A 304 6.43 0.05 14.44
N LEU A 305 6.31 -0.94 13.59
CA LEU A 305 6.13 -2.33 14.03
C LEU A 305 7.26 -2.69 15.01
N PHE A 306 6.94 -3.38 16.07
CA PHE A 306 7.95 -3.83 17.02
C PHE A 306 9.03 -4.64 16.31
N GLU A 307 10.30 -4.45 16.69
CA GLU A 307 11.40 -5.25 16.15
C GLU A 307 11.31 -6.71 16.57
N ASP A 308 10.78 -6.95 17.78
CA ASP A 308 10.48 -8.29 18.28
C ASP A 308 9.35 -8.93 17.46
N GLU A 309 9.69 -10.04 16.81
CA GLU A 309 8.74 -10.80 15.98
C GLU A 309 7.68 -11.57 16.79
N GLU A 310 7.89 -11.74 18.09
CA GLU A 310 6.91 -12.35 18.97
C GLU A 310 5.72 -11.43 19.27
N VAL A 311 5.88 -10.11 19.10
CA VAL A 311 4.76 -9.18 19.19
C VAL A 311 3.84 -9.39 17.98
N LYS A 312 2.71 -10.05 18.21
CA LYS A 312 1.77 -10.44 17.16
C LYS A 312 0.64 -9.42 17.04
N ASN A 313 0.12 -9.31 15.83
CA ASN A 313 -1.11 -8.60 15.51
C ASN A 313 -2.29 -9.59 15.52
N VAL A 314 -3.50 -9.07 15.63
CA VAL A 314 -4.72 -9.88 15.54
C VAL A 314 -5.62 -9.37 14.41
N ASN A 315 -6.33 -10.27 13.77
CA ASN A 315 -7.29 -9.92 12.72
C ASN A 315 -8.53 -10.81 12.74
N SER A 316 -9.59 -10.39 12.06
CA SER A 316 -10.87 -11.06 12.05
C SER A 316 -10.88 -12.47 11.44
N ASN A 317 -9.83 -12.84 10.70
CA ASN A 317 -9.71 -14.20 10.17
C ASN A 317 -9.23 -15.20 11.23
N THR A 318 -8.69 -14.69 12.34
CA THR A 318 -8.03 -15.52 13.37
C THR A 318 -8.47 -15.23 14.79
N TRP A 319 -9.08 -14.07 15.08
CA TRP A 319 -9.49 -13.77 16.45
C TRP A 319 -10.66 -14.65 16.94
N LEU A 320 -10.72 -14.83 18.24
CA LEU A 320 -11.77 -15.57 18.90
C LEU A 320 -12.97 -14.66 19.16
N VAL A 321 -14.13 -15.05 18.63
CA VAL A 321 -15.40 -14.35 18.83
C VAL A 321 -16.08 -14.90 20.09
N ASN A 322 -16.70 -14.03 20.88
CA ASN A 322 -17.49 -14.40 22.04
C ASN A 322 -18.85 -14.96 21.61
N SER A 323 -19.52 -15.66 22.53
CA SER A 323 -20.83 -16.28 22.26
C SER A 323 -21.96 -15.28 21.93
N ASP A 324 -21.79 -14.02 22.32
CA ASP A 324 -22.72 -12.91 22.06
C ASP A 324 -22.33 -12.10 20.79
N ASN A 325 -21.48 -12.66 19.92
CA ASN A 325 -20.94 -12.01 18.72
C ASN A 325 -20.11 -10.74 19.01
N THR A 326 -19.56 -10.63 20.22
CA THR A 326 -18.54 -9.61 20.52
C THR A 326 -17.14 -10.17 20.35
N VAL A 327 -16.14 -9.28 20.30
CA VAL A 327 -14.71 -9.64 20.29
C VAL A 327 -14.04 -8.93 21.43
N THR A 328 -13.34 -9.68 22.26
CA THR A 328 -12.48 -9.14 23.31
C THR A 328 -11.03 -9.17 22.83
N ILE A 329 -10.39 -8.04 22.84
CA ILE A 329 -8.94 -7.90 22.58
C ILE A 329 -8.29 -7.54 23.91
N SER A 330 -7.24 -8.27 24.23
CA SER A 330 -6.46 -8.08 25.44
C SER A 330 -5.05 -7.60 25.09
N PHE A 331 -4.46 -6.81 25.94
CA PHE A 331 -3.08 -6.34 25.80
C PHE A 331 -2.36 -6.59 27.13
N ASN A 332 -1.26 -7.33 27.08
CA ASN A 332 -0.43 -7.68 28.23
C ASN A 332 -1.20 -8.38 29.37
N CYS A 333 -2.29 -9.11 29.04
CA CYS A 333 -3.13 -9.81 30.02
C CYS A 333 -2.70 -11.28 30.26
N GLY A 334 -1.57 -11.70 29.70
CA GLY A 334 -1.07 -13.07 29.82
C GLY A 334 -1.55 -13.99 28.69
N PRO A 335 -0.96 -15.19 28.60
CA PRO A 335 -1.13 -16.09 27.44
C PRO A 335 -2.55 -16.67 27.31
N ASP A 336 -3.30 -16.77 28.42
CA ASP A 336 -4.64 -17.35 28.43
C ASP A 336 -5.74 -16.34 28.11
N ALA A 337 -5.39 -15.05 28.01
CA ALA A 337 -6.35 -14.00 27.69
C ALA A 337 -6.73 -14.04 26.20
N LYS A 338 -8.03 -13.87 25.91
CA LYS A 338 -8.55 -13.90 24.53
C LYS A 338 -7.90 -12.83 23.65
N ASN A 339 -7.48 -13.25 22.46
CA ASN A 339 -6.88 -12.37 21.45
C ASN A 339 -5.79 -11.45 22.05
N ASN A 340 -4.95 -12.01 22.93
CA ASN A 340 -3.95 -11.24 23.66
C ASN A 340 -2.80 -10.80 22.76
N ILE A 341 -2.44 -9.53 22.88
CA ILE A 341 -1.27 -8.93 22.28
C ILE A 341 -0.30 -8.61 23.39
N ASP A 342 0.84 -9.29 23.41
CA ASP A 342 1.90 -9.08 24.40
C ASP A 342 2.94 -8.13 23.81
N THR A 343 3.05 -6.92 24.36
CA THR A 343 4.01 -5.89 23.92
C THR A 343 5.37 -5.99 24.61
N LYS A 344 5.58 -7.05 25.43
CA LYS A 344 6.82 -7.30 26.15
C LYS A 344 7.22 -6.13 27.05
N GLY A 345 6.26 -5.53 27.72
CA GLY A 345 6.47 -4.39 28.63
C GLY A 345 6.78 -3.06 27.95
N GLN A 346 6.71 -3.00 26.63
CA GLN A 346 7.00 -1.78 25.88
C GLN A 346 5.73 -0.95 25.65
N ASP A 347 5.86 0.38 25.79
CA ASP A 347 4.77 1.31 25.46
C ASP A 347 4.39 1.19 23.98
N TYR A 348 3.10 1.32 23.73
CA TYR A 348 2.54 1.02 22.41
C TYR A 348 1.40 1.94 22.01
N THR A 349 1.22 2.05 20.70
CA THR A 349 -0.01 2.48 20.05
C THR A 349 -0.54 1.33 19.20
N PHE A 350 -1.79 1.42 18.76
CA PHE A 350 -2.32 0.48 17.78
C PHE A 350 -3.18 1.19 16.73
N THR A 351 -3.28 0.57 15.58
CA THR A 351 -4.22 0.97 14.52
C THR A 351 -5.21 -0.16 14.31
N VAL A 352 -6.50 0.19 14.37
CA VAL A 352 -7.58 -0.68 13.91
C VAL A 352 -7.82 -0.38 12.44
N ARG A 353 -7.92 -1.41 11.64
CA ARG A 353 -8.20 -1.30 10.21
C ARG A 353 -9.42 -2.12 9.85
N TYR A 354 -10.25 -1.55 8.99
CA TYR A 354 -11.40 -2.20 8.39
C TYR A 354 -11.22 -2.20 6.88
N TYR A 355 -11.23 -3.39 6.29
CA TYR A 355 -11.11 -3.57 4.85
C TYR A 355 -12.47 -3.95 4.28
N GLY A 356 -13.00 -3.10 3.38
CA GLY A 356 -14.39 -3.16 2.97
C GLY A 356 -15.31 -2.58 4.05
N VAL A 357 -15.38 -1.27 4.06
CA VAL A 357 -16.11 -0.50 5.10
C VAL A 357 -17.61 -0.60 4.88
N THR A 358 -18.33 -1.07 5.88
CA THR A 358 -19.79 -1.11 5.89
C THR A 358 -20.37 0.11 6.61
N GLU A 359 -21.67 0.36 6.43
CA GLU A 359 -22.36 1.43 7.15
C GLU A 359 -22.27 1.23 8.68
N GLN A 360 -22.31 -0.01 9.15
CA GLN A 360 -22.12 -0.33 10.57
C GLN A 360 -20.74 0.11 11.06
N VAL A 361 -19.69 -0.17 10.31
CA VAL A 361 -18.31 0.25 10.64
C VAL A 361 -18.22 1.77 10.65
N ILE A 362 -18.82 2.46 9.66
CA ILE A 362 -18.84 3.93 9.61
C ILE A 362 -19.54 4.50 10.85
N ARG A 363 -20.73 4.03 11.17
CA ARG A 363 -21.49 4.51 12.32
C ARG A 363 -20.74 4.27 13.64
N ALA A 364 -20.08 3.13 13.78
CA ALA A 364 -19.33 2.80 14.98
C ALA A 364 -18.10 3.68 15.17
N ASN A 365 -17.43 4.05 14.07
CA ASN A 365 -16.19 4.83 14.10
C ASN A 365 -16.42 6.34 14.00
N ASN A 366 -17.50 6.77 13.40
CA ASN A 366 -17.80 8.17 13.13
C ASN A 366 -19.28 8.48 13.37
N LYS A 367 -19.69 8.35 14.62
CA LYS A 367 -21.08 8.42 15.04
C LYS A 367 -21.81 9.71 14.57
N ASP A 368 -21.06 10.78 14.36
CA ASP A 368 -21.62 12.09 14.02
C ASP A 368 -21.02 12.67 12.72
N ALA A 369 -20.39 11.83 11.88
CA ALA A 369 -19.63 12.26 10.70
C ALA A 369 -18.55 13.32 11.01
N VAL A 370 -18.12 13.41 12.26
CA VAL A 370 -17.09 14.36 12.69
C VAL A 370 -15.73 13.67 12.62
N PRO A 371 -14.85 14.08 11.71
CA PRO A 371 -13.45 13.66 11.72
C PRO A 371 -12.86 13.93 13.11
N ASN A 372 -11.96 13.07 13.58
CA ASN A 372 -11.15 13.30 14.78
C ASN A 372 -11.74 12.92 16.13
N ARG A 373 -12.85 12.19 16.21
CA ARG A 373 -13.25 11.58 17.48
C ARG A 373 -12.58 10.23 17.71
N LEU A 374 -12.15 9.99 18.94
CA LEU A 374 -11.79 8.65 19.41
C LEU A 374 -12.97 7.70 19.11
N ASN A 375 -12.66 6.58 18.48
CA ASN A 375 -13.65 5.54 18.29
C ASN A 375 -14.08 4.98 19.66
N PRO A 376 -15.34 5.19 20.10
CA PRO A 376 -15.80 4.67 21.39
C PRO A 376 -15.79 3.15 21.45
N MET A 377 -15.76 2.42 20.32
CA MET A 377 -15.64 0.96 20.29
C MET A 377 -14.31 0.47 20.88
N PHE A 378 -13.25 1.28 20.86
CA PHE A 378 -11.92 0.91 21.34
C PHE A 378 -11.51 1.65 22.60
N MET A 379 -12.50 1.98 23.46
CA MET A 379 -12.19 2.45 24.80
C MET A 379 -11.60 1.29 25.61
N MET A 380 -10.31 1.44 25.89
CA MET A 380 -9.55 0.45 26.67
C MET A 380 -9.84 0.60 28.15
N THR A 381 -10.15 -0.50 28.81
CA THR A 381 -10.25 -0.58 30.26
C THR A 381 -8.97 -1.18 30.82
N GLU A 382 -8.37 -0.54 31.81
CA GLU A 382 -7.25 -1.09 32.55
C GLU A 382 -7.72 -2.31 33.36
N VAL A 383 -7.03 -3.42 33.20
CA VAL A 383 -7.30 -4.68 33.91
C VAL A 383 -6.31 -4.74 35.09
N THR A 384 -6.82 -4.67 36.32
CA THR A 384 -6.03 -4.99 37.53
C THR A 384 -5.83 -6.49 37.57
N GLN A 385 -4.58 -6.93 37.55
CA GLN A 385 -4.21 -8.34 37.76
C GLN A 385 -4.41 -8.75 39.23
#